data_8416cc51c093d022222f831972678849
#
_entry.id   8416cc51c093d022222f831972678849
#
_cell.length_a   1.000
_cell.length_b   1.000
_cell.length_c   1.000
_cell.angle_alpha   90.00
_cell.angle_beta   90.00
_cell.angle_gamma   90.00
#
_symmetry.space_group_name_H-M   'P 1'
#
loop_
_entity.id
_entity.type
_entity.pdbx_description
1 polymer ?
#
loop_
_entity_poly.entity_id
_entity_poly.type
_entity_poly.pdbx_seq_one_letter_code
_entity_poly.pdbx_strand_id
1 'polypeptide(L)'
;FLLTHQGAPAGYALLMKTWSQEAGGLTVWVDELYVDPAFRGHGLGGAFLKALPALFPDAAAFRLELEPDNTGARALYARLGFQPLGYAQMIFSQKSPLDGEDPL
;
A
#
# COMPACT_ATOMS: atom_id res chain seq x y z
N PHE A 1 -9.37 -6.05 -2.60
CA PHE A 1 -9.98 -6.47 -1.32
C PHE A 1 -10.96 -5.43 -0.82
N LEU A 2 -12.14 -5.88 -0.43
CA LEU A 2 -13.12 -5.05 0.24
C LEU A 2 -12.93 -5.21 1.75
N LEU A 3 -12.80 -4.08 2.45
CA LEU A 3 -12.75 -4.08 3.91
C LEU A 3 -14.17 -3.89 4.45
N THR A 4 -14.55 -4.71 5.43
CA THR A 4 -15.84 -4.61 6.05
C THR A 4 -15.69 -4.43 7.56
N HIS A 5 -16.66 -3.77 8.17
CA HIS A 5 -16.74 -3.62 9.61
C HIS A 5 -18.19 -3.88 10.04
N GLN A 6 -18.36 -4.92 10.86
CA GLN A 6 -19.69 -5.34 11.32
C GLN A 6 -20.67 -5.56 10.16
N GLY A 7 -20.13 -6.15 9.07
CA GLY A 7 -20.93 -6.48 7.89
C GLY A 7 -21.15 -5.33 6.90
N ALA A 8 -20.70 -4.12 7.21
CA ALA A 8 -20.87 -2.96 6.32
C ALA A 8 -19.56 -2.70 5.54
N PRO A 9 -19.65 -2.28 4.27
CA PRO A 9 -18.47 -1.86 3.52
C PRO A 9 -17.81 -0.67 4.21
N ALA A 10 -16.52 -0.78 4.51
CA ALA A 10 -15.78 0.23 5.26
C ALA A 10 -14.58 0.79 4.51
N GLY A 11 -14.15 0.15 3.43
CA GLY A 11 -12.99 0.58 2.68
C GLY A 11 -12.55 -0.46 1.68
N TYR A 12 -11.35 -0.25 1.11
CA TYR A 12 -10.80 -1.18 0.14
C TYR A 12 -9.29 -1.13 0.13
N ALA A 13 -8.69 -2.16 -0.45
CA ALA A 13 -7.27 -2.19 -0.73
C ALA A 13 -7.03 -2.65 -2.16
N LEU A 14 -6.14 -1.96 -2.85
CA LEU A 14 -5.66 -2.35 -4.15
C LEU A 14 -4.23 -2.85 -4.00
N LEU A 15 -3.97 -4.06 -4.50
CA LEU A 15 -2.68 -4.70 -4.40
C LEU A 15 -2.15 -4.98 -5.79
N MET A 16 -0.82 -4.97 -5.92
CA MET A 16 -0.13 -5.33 -7.15
C MET A 16 0.97 -6.33 -6.80
N LYS A 17 1.11 -7.35 -7.62
CA LYS A 17 2.14 -8.37 -7.44
C LYS A 17 3.26 -8.14 -8.44
N THR A 18 4.50 -8.18 -7.97
CA THR A 18 5.68 -8.11 -8.81
C THR A 18 6.71 -9.13 -8.36
N TRP A 19 7.57 -9.54 -9.26
CA TRP A 19 8.73 -10.35 -8.90
C TRP A 19 9.89 -9.42 -8.60
N SER A 20 10.58 -9.66 -7.50
CA SER A 20 11.73 -8.85 -7.09
C SER A 20 12.93 -9.74 -6.79
N GLN A 21 14.03 -9.51 -7.49
CA GLN A 21 15.28 -10.20 -7.18
C GLN A 21 15.84 -9.76 -5.82
N GLU A 22 15.70 -8.50 -5.47
CA GLU A 22 16.17 -7.99 -4.18
C GLU A 22 15.45 -8.65 -3.01
N ALA A 23 14.13 -8.81 -3.12
CA ALA A 23 13.36 -9.47 -2.09
C ALA A 23 13.49 -10.99 -2.13
N GLY A 24 14.01 -11.55 -3.24
CA GLY A 24 14.16 -12.99 -3.41
C GLY A 24 12.88 -13.70 -3.81
N GLY A 25 11.91 -13.00 -4.41
CA GLY A 25 10.67 -13.63 -4.83
C GLY A 25 9.54 -12.65 -5.09
N LEU A 26 8.31 -13.12 -4.89
CA LEU A 26 7.11 -12.33 -5.09
C LEU A 26 7.04 -11.19 -4.08
N THR A 27 6.86 -9.99 -4.59
CA THR A 27 6.57 -8.81 -3.76
C THR A 27 5.13 -8.38 -3.99
N VAL A 28 4.41 -8.21 -2.91
CA VAL A 28 3.04 -7.66 -2.95
C VAL A 28 3.10 -6.20 -2.53
N TRP A 29 2.65 -5.32 -3.43
CA TRP A 29 2.57 -3.90 -3.19
C TRP A 29 1.17 -3.56 -2.70
N VAL A 30 1.09 -2.82 -1.61
CA VAL A 30 -0.15 -2.16 -1.23
C VAL A 30 -0.20 -0.85 -2.00
N ASP A 31 -0.88 -0.89 -3.15
CA ASP A 31 -0.94 0.25 -4.05
C ASP A 31 -1.87 1.33 -3.51
N GLU A 32 -2.99 0.92 -2.93
CA GLU A 32 -3.93 1.83 -2.30
C GLU A 32 -4.62 1.13 -1.13
N LEU A 33 -4.72 1.82 -0.03
CA LEU A 33 -5.46 1.36 1.15
C LEU A 33 -6.34 2.52 1.62
N TYR A 34 -7.64 2.32 1.52
CA TYR A 34 -8.61 3.34 1.86
C TYR A 34 -9.59 2.83 2.91
N VAL A 35 -9.83 3.64 3.92
CA VAL A 35 -10.86 3.42 4.92
C VAL A 35 -11.79 4.62 4.89
N ASP A 36 -13.08 4.36 4.72
CA ASP A 36 -14.10 5.40 4.71
C ASP A 36 -14.03 6.20 6.03
N PRO A 37 -14.12 7.54 5.96
CA PRO A 37 -14.05 8.37 7.19
C PRO A 37 -14.98 7.95 8.31
N ALA A 38 -16.17 7.43 7.96
CA ALA A 38 -17.15 6.96 8.97
C ALA A 38 -16.66 5.75 9.75
N PHE A 39 -15.65 5.03 9.23
CA PHE A 39 -15.15 3.79 9.84
C PHE A 39 -13.70 3.94 10.34
N ARG A 40 -13.13 5.12 10.27
CA ARG A 40 -11.77 5.35 10.77
C ARG A 40 -11.74 5.30 12.29
N GLY A 41 -10.56 4.96 12.83
CA GLY A 41 -10.37 4.83 14.28
C GLY A 41 -10.70 3.46 14.82
N HIS A 42 -11.03 2.47 13.98
CA HIS A 42 -11.30 1.09 14.38
C HIS A 42 -10.15 0.12 14.05
N GLY A 43 -9.02 0.64 13.58
CA GLY A 43 -7.85 -0.19 13.29
C GLY A 43 -7.97 -1.08 12.06
N LEU A 44 -8.89 -0.77 11.12
CA LEU A 44 -9.15 -1.62 9.96
C LEU A 44 -7.96 -1.72 9.03
N GLY A 45 -7.30 -0.59 8.74
CA GLY A 45 -6.11 -0.58 7.89
C GLY A 45 -4.97 -1.40 8.48
N GLY A 46 -4.70 -1.22 9.77
CA GLY A 46 -3.68 -1.99 10.47
C GLY A 46 -3.99 -3.48 10.51
N ALA A 47 -5.27 -3.82 10.73
CA ALA A 47 -5.70 -5.22 10.73
C ALA A 47 -5.50 -5.87 9.35
N PHE A 48 -5.82 -5.14 8.27
CA PHE A 48 -5.59 -5.63 6.92
C PHE A 48 -4.10 -5.86 6.67
N LEU A 49 -3.25 -4.92 7.02
CA LEU A 49 -1.80 -5.06 6.83
C LEU A 49 -1.22 -6.23 7.63
N LYS A 50 -1.73 -6.45 8.83
CA LYS A 50 -1.34 -7.62 9.63
C LYS A 50 -1.74 -8.94 8.99
N ALA A 51 -2.82 -8.94 8.24
CA ALA A 51 -3.34 -10.15 7.60
C ALA A 51 -2.57 -10.52 6.32
N LEU A 52 -1.77 -9.60 5.75
CA LEU A 52 -1.09 -9.82 4.48
C LEU A 52 -0.27 -11.12 4.42
N PRO A 53 0.57 -11.46 5.42
CA PRO A 53 1.33 -12.70 5.33
C PRO A 53 0.46 -13.96 5.27
N ALA A 54 -0.69 -13.95 5.92
CA ALA A 54 -1.62 -15.07 5.85
C ALA A 54 -2.37 -15.11 4.51
N LEU A 55 -2.67 -13.94 3.92
CA LEU A 55 -3.33 -13.84 2.62
C LEU A 55 -2.39 -14.22 1.49
N PHE A 56 -1.11 -13.94 1.63
CA PHE A 56 -0.08 -14.18 0.62
C PHE A 56 1.10 -14.92 1.22
N PRO A 57 0.93 -16.21 1.57
CA PRO A 57 1.99 -16.96 2.25
C PRO A 57 3.23 -17.17 1.38
N ASP A 58 3.10 -17.05 0.06
CA ASP A 58 4.23 -17.22 -0.86
C ASP A 58 4.99 -15.91 -1.12
N ALA A 59 4.53 -14.80 -0.59
CA ALA A 59 5.20 -13.53 -0.81
C ALA A 59 6.49 -13.46 -0.02
N ALA A 60 7.56 -12.98 -0.68
CA ALA A 60 8.84 -12.74 -0.03
C ALA A 60 8.85 -11.40 0.71
N ALA A 61 8.05 -10.44 0.25
CA ALA A 61 8.02 -9.10 0.84
C ALA A 61 6.71 -8.39 0.54
N PHE A 62 6.41 -7.40 1.35
CA PHE A 62 5.30 -6.48 1.16
C PHE A 62 5.85 -5.06 1.13
N ARG A 63 5.40 -4.26 0.19
CA ARG A 63 5.84 -2.88 0.03
C ARG A 63 4.65 -1.93 0.02
N LEU A 64 4.88 -0.73 0.51
CA LEU A 64 3.92 0.36 0.43
C LEU A 64 4.69 1.68 0.34
N GLU A 65 4.00 2.70 -0.09
CA GLU A 65 4.53 4.06 -0.12
C GLU A 65 3.73 4.93 0.85
N LEU A 66 4.39 5.93 1.38
CA LEU A 66 3.75 6.92 2.25
C LEU A 66 4.40 8.27 2.01
N GLU A 67 3.65 9.34 2.25
CA GLU A 67 4.21 10.68 2.21
C GLU A 67 5.24 10.83 3.32
N PRO A 68 6.42 11.43 3.04
CA PRO A 68 7.49 11.53 4.03
C PRO A 68 7.10 12.25 5.32
N ASP A 69 6.15 13.18 5.24
CA ASP A 69 5.68 13.96 6.37
C ASP A 69 4.52 13.29 7.13
N ASN A 70 4.04 12.14 6.66
CA ASN A 70 2.99 11.39 7.35
C ASN A 70 3.59 10.56 8.48
N THR A 71 3.92 11.23 9.58
CA THR A 71 4.61 10.60 10.71
C THR A 71 3.73 9.58 11.43
N GLY A 72 2.42 9.80 11.45
CA GLY A 72 1.48 8.85 12.06
C GLY A 72 1.45 7.52 11.32
N ALA A 73 1.35 7.57 9.99
CA ALA A 73 1.39 6.36 9.17
C ALA A 73 2.74 5.66 9.29
N ARG A 74 3.83 6.42 9.30
CA ARG A 74 5.17 5.86 9.44
C ARG A 74 5.31 5.08 10.75
N ALA A 75 4.83 5.64 11.85
CA ALA A 75 4.87 4.99 13.15
C ALA A 75 4.04 3.71 13.18
N LEU A 76 2.84 3.73 12.57
CA LEU A 76 2.00 2.55 12.45
C LEU A 76 2.70 1.45 11.65
N TYR A 77 3.24 1.78 10.49
CA TYR A 77 3.88 0.80 9.63
C TYR A 77 5.14 0.21 10.28
N ALA A 78 5.92 1.04 10.98
CA ALA A 78 7.08 0.55 11.73
C ALA A 78 6.69 -0.47 12.80
N ARG A 79 5.59 -0.22 13.51
CA ARG A 79 5.09 -1.18 14.51
C ARG A 79 4.66 -2.50 13.89
N LEU A 80 4.23 -2.48 12.63
CA LEU A 80 3.83 -3.68 11.89
C LEU A 80 5.01 -4.40 11.24
N GLY A 81 6.22 -3.88 11.37
CA GLY A 81 7.42 -4.49 10.82
C GLY A 81 7.91 -3.93 9.50
N PHE A 82 7.25 -2.91 8.96
CA PHE A 82 7.74 -2.25 7.75
C PHE A 82 8.97 -1.40 8.07
N GLN A 83 9.94 -1.44 7.18
CA GLN A 83 11.19 -0.70 7.33
C GLN A 83 11.37 0.24 6.15
N PRO A 84 11.98 1.43 6.36
CA PRO A 84 12.25 2.33 5.25
C PRO A 84 13.25 1.69 4.29
N LEU A 85 13.07 1.98 2.98
CA LEU A 85 14.03 1.60 1.96
C LEU A 85 15.07 2.71 1.83
N GLY A 86 16.32 2.30 1.57
CA GLY A 86 17.46 3.20 1.58
C GLY A 86 17.75 3.91 0.26
N TYR A 87 16.80 3.92 -0.70
CA TYR A 87 17.02 4.57 -1.98
C TYR A 87 15.81 5.40 -2.40
N ALA A 88 16.10 6.43 -3.21
CA ALA A 88 15.07 7.29 -3.77
C ALA A 88 14.49 6.68 -5.04
N GLN A 89 13.29 7.09 -5.37
CA GLN A 89 12.62 6.70 -6.61
C GLN A 89 12.64 7.87 -7.58
N MET A 90 12.70 7.54 -8.87
CA MET A 90 12.64 8.53 -9.94
C MET A 90 11.61 8.06 -10.96
N ILE A 91 10.97 9.01 -11.63
CA ILE A 91 9.99 8.73 -12.66
C ILE A 91 10.22 9.63 -13.86
N PHE A 92 10.06 9.08 -15.04
CA PHE A 92 9.92 9.83 -16.28
C PHE A 92 8.51 9.62 -16.80
N SER A 93 7.75 10.69 -16.92
CA SER A 93 6.34 10.63 -17.35
C SER A 93 6.24 11.08 -18.79
N GLN A 94 5.68 10.22 -19.64
CA GLN A 94 5.45 10.56 -21.04
C GLN A 94 4.16 11.34 -21.24
N LYS A 95 3.25 11.27 -20.28
CA LYS A 95 2.02 12.06 -20.28
C LYS A 95 1.89 12.79 -18.96
N SER A 96 1.62 14.10 -19.04
CA SER A 96 1.22 14.87 -17.88
C SER A 96 -0.28 14.71 -17.65
N PRO A 97 -0.74 14.62 -16.39
CA PRO A 97 -2.17 14.65 -16.10
C PRO A 97 -2.88 15.91 -16.56
N LEU A 98 -2.12 17.01 -16.75
CA LEU A 98 -2.65 18.28 -17.21
C LEU A 98 -2.67 18.38 -18.73
N ASP A 99 -1.90 17.55 -19.43
CA ASP A 99 -1.80 17.52 -20.88
C ASP A 99 -2.65 16.36 -21.38
N GLY A 100 -3.96 16.45 -21.23
CA GLY A 100 -4.85 15.40 -21.70
C GLY A 100 -4.75 15.11 -23.19
N GLU A 101 -3.88 15.85 -23.89
CA GLU A 101 -3.69 15.73 -25.33
C GLU A 101 -2.22 15.56 -25.63
N ASP A 102 -1.93 14.62 -26.51
CA ASP A 102 -0.66 14.52 -27.17
C ASP A 102 -0.60 15.60 -28.25
N PRO A 103 0.37 16.49 -28.26
CA PRO A 103 0.48 17.53 -29.27
C PRO A 103 0.75 16.99 -30.68
N LEU A 104 1.05 15.74 -30.77
CA LEU A 104 1.18 15.08 -32.04
C LEU A 104 -0.07 14.27 -32.34
#